data_ad39eb408f2ac29c34a9f794597dffb4
#
_entry.id   ad39eb408f2ac29c34a9f794597dffb4
#
_cell.length_a   1.000
_cell.length_b   1.000
_cell.length_c   1.000
_cell.angle_alpha   90.00
_cell.angle_beta   90.00
_cell.angle_gamma   90.00
#
_symmetry.space_group_name_H-M   'P 1'
#
loop_
_entity.id
_entity.type
_entity.pdbx_description
1 polymer ?
#
loop_
_entity_poly.entity_id
_entity_poly.type
_entity_poly.pdbx_seq_one_letter_code
_entity_poly.pdbx_strand_id
1 'polypeptide(L)'
;MKPGLPKTRKGRLQAALAVLASMCAVDGFFVEPNWIEVTHYSLSAPVAAPLKIAHLTDLHTKGLGFRERRLLQLLRQEKPDLIVITGDTISSTANYEEESVVLRELHAPLGVWLVRGNWENRYTLRGESEFYRANGVHFLANRSAAARPDIWLIGTNDSANWSAEVERAFASVPENTYRIALFHSPAFFSQSRARYDLALAGHSHGGQVRIPFWGPLWLPSGVGPYVHGWFSSGGTRMYVSRGIGTTLLPVRFACRPELAIITLQPMAN
;
A
#
# COMPACT_ATOMS: atom_id res chain seq x y z
N MET A 1 23.46 43.69 -4.87
CA MET A 1 22.47 44.38 -3.99
C MET A 1 21.83 43.28 -3.14
N LYS A 2 21.93 43.34 -1.80
CA LYS A 2 21.20 42.40 -0.91
C LYS A 2 19.72 42.84 -0.91
N PRO A 3 18.74 41.95 -1.16
CA PRO A 3 17.34 42.26 -1.05
C PRO A 3 17.04 42.69 0.39
N GLY A 4 16.68 43.93 0.59
CA GLY A 4 16.34 44.44 1.92
C GLY A 4 14.96 43.94 2.37
N LEU A 5 14.82 43.64 3.69
CA LEU A 5 13.53 43.24 4.27
C LEU A 5 12.43 44.32 4.01
N PRO A 6 11.18 43.87 3.74
CA PRO A 6 10.08 44.82 3.49
C PRO A 6 9.87 45.75 4.68
N LYS A 7 9.80 47.05 4.42
CA LYS A 7 9.72 48.10 5.47
C LYS A 7 8.32 48.23 6.09
N THR A 8 7.27 47.80 5.40
CA THR A 8 5.87 47.91 5.88
C THR A 8 5.39 46.60 6.55
N ARG A 9 4.45 46.70 7.51
CA ARG A 9 3.81 45.54 8.15
C ARG A 9 3.16 44.61 7.14
N LYS A 10 2.47 45.14 6.12
CA LYS A 10 1.86 44.39 5.02
C LYS A 10 2.92 43.65 4.21
N GLY A 11 4.03 44.33 3.86
CA GLY A 11 5.11 43.69 3.11
C GLY A 11 5.83 42.60 3.89
N ARG A 12 6.00 42.73 5.21
CA ARG A 12 6.57 41.65 6.07
C ARG A 12 5.64 40.45 6.14
N LEU A 13 4.31 40.66 6.24
CA LEU A 13 3.32 39.60 6.22
C LEU A 13 3.33 38.86 4.88
N GLN A 14 3.37 39.57 3.76
CA GLN A 14 3.46 38.94 2.43
C GLN A 14 4.75 38.14 2.25
N ALA A 15 5.88 38.66 2.72
CA ALA A 15 7.14 37.93 2.68
C ALA A 15 7.10 36.66 3.55
N ALA A 16 6.52 36.74 4.75
CA ALA A 16 6.35 35.56 5.62
C ALA A 16 5.44 34.51 4.99
N LEU A 17 4.33 34.90 4.39
CA LEU A 17 3.43 34.00 3.67
C LEU A 17 4.11 33.34 2.45
N ALA A 18 4.91 34.10 1.69
CA ALA A 18 5.67 33.56 0.57
C ALA A 18 6.72 32.56 1.01
N VAL A 19 7.43 32.83 2.12
CA VAL A 19 8.38 31.86 2.70
C VAL A 19 7.66 30.60 3.16
N LEU A 20 6.56 30.72 3.88
CA LEU A 20 5.76 29.57 4.32
C LEU A 20 5.27 28.73 3.13
N ALA A 21 4.73 29.35 2.11
CA ALA A 21 4.29 28.67 0.89
C ALA A 21 5.45 27.94 0.20
N SER A 22 6.63 28.57 0.14
CA SER A 22 7.83 27.94 -0.41
C SER A 22 8.28 26.74 0.43
N MET A 23 8.24 26.84 1.76
CA MET A 23 8.56 25.74 2.66
C MET A 23 7.58 24.57 2.48
N CYS A 24 6.27 24.83 2.41
CA CYS A 24 5.26 23.81 2.14
C CYS A 24 5.46 23.15 0.76
N ALA A 25 5.83 23.93 -0.26
CA ALA A 25 6.13 23.38 -1.57
C ALA A 25 7.38 22.49 -1.55
N VAL A 26 8.46 22.93 -0.91
CA VAL A 26 9.68 22.11 -0.77
C VAL A 26 9.38 20.83 0.00
N ASP A 27 8.65 20.92 1.11
CA ASP A 27 8.26 19.75 1.89
C ASP A 27 7.41 18.79 1.05
N GLY A 28 6.33 19.29 0.45
CA GLY A 28 5.37 18.47 -0.27
C GLY A 28 5.93 17.80 -1.54
N PHE A 29 6.87 18.42 -2.24
CA PHE A 29 7.43 17.85 -3.48
C PHE A 29 8.72 17.06 -3.27
N PHE A 30 9.52 17.37 -2.25
CA PHE A 30 10.87 16.81 -2.14
C PHE A 30 11.12 16.07 -0.82
N VAL A 31 10.53 16.50 0.30
CA VAL A 31 10.80 15.89 1.61
C VAL A 31 9.78 14.80 1.89
N GLU A 32 8.53 15.16 2.03
CA GLU A 32 7.48 14.24 2.48
C GLU A 32 7.30 13.00 1.57
N PRO A 33 7.30 13.10 0.21
CA PRO A 33 7.17 11.93 -0.66
C PRO A 33 8.30 10.90 -0.51
N ASN A 34 9.43 11.30 0.06
CA ASN A 34 10.61 10.45 0.26
C ASN A 34 10.82 10.02 1.72
N TRP A 35 9.97 10.49 2.63
CA TRP A 35 10.08 10.21 4.06
C TRP A 35 9.11 9.10 4.47
N ILE A 36 9.48 7.85 4.15
CA ILE A 36 8.67 6.67 4.48
C ILE A 36 8.58 6.52 6.01
N GLU A 37 7.36 6.49 6.51
CA GLU A 37 7.04 6.16 7.89
C GLU A 37 6.84 4.65 8.01
N VAL A 38 7.48 4.03 9.00
CA VAL A 38 7.24 2.63 9.35
C VAL A 38 6.23 2.59 10.49
N THR A 39 5.10 1.94 10.25
CA THR A 39 4.06 1.76 11.26
C THR A 39 4.02 0.29 11.72
N HIS A 40 3.87 0.06 13.02
CA HIS A 40 3.87 -1.28 13.59
C HIS A 40 2.55 -1.57 14.27
N TYR A 41 1.95 -2.72 13.92
CA TYR A 41 0.70 -3.20 14.51
C TYR A 41 0.87 -4.64 14.97
N SER A 42 0.22 -4.99 16.07
CA SER A 42 0.17 -6.35 16.59
C SER A 42 -1.28 -6.80 16.75
N LEU A 43 -1.60 -7.98 16.22
CA LEU A 43 -2.94 -8.56 16.26
C LEU A 43 -2.84 -9.98 16.86
N SER A 44 -3.66 -10.29 17.85
CA SER A 44 -3.89 -11.67 18.27
C SER A 44 -4.68 -12.40 17.18
N ALA A 45 -4.22 -13.59 16.78
CA ALA A 45 -4.80 -14.39 15.72
C ALA A 45 -4.63 -15.89 16.03
N PRO A 46 -5.53 -16.77 15.55
CA PRO A 46 -5.39 -18.22 15.68
C PRO A 46 -4.35 -18.78 14.71
N VAL A 47 -3.11 -18.39 14.90
CA VAL A 47 -1.95 -18.79 14.09
C VAL A 47 -1.00 -19.64 14.92
N ALA A 48 -0.32 -20.59 14.27
CA ALA A 48 0.56 -21.56 14.94
C ALA A 48 1.84 -20.91 15.52
N ALA A 49 2.33 -19.85 14.88
CA ALA A 49 3.53 -19.12 15.31
C ALA A 49 3.40 -17.64 14.87
N PRO A 50 4.14 -16.72 15.48
CA PRO A 50 4.16 -15.33 15.06
C PRO A 50 4.43 -15.18 13.54
N LEU A 51 3.82 -14.19 12.93
CA LEU A 51 4.02 -13.86 11.51
C LEU A 51 4.14 -12.35 11.35
N LYS A 52 5.30 -11.88 10.90
CA LYS A 52 5.55 -10.48 10.58
C LYS A 52 5.31 -10.23 9.10
N ILE A 53 4.31 -9.43 8.78
CA ILE A 53 3.91 -9.07 7.42
C ILE A 53 4.33 -7.65 7.13
N ALA A 54 5.09 -7.44 6.05
CA ALA A 54 5.26 -6.11 5.46
C ALA A 54 4.19 -5.89 4.39
N HIS A 55 3.35 -4.90 4.59
CA HIS A 55 2.33 -4.50 3.63
C HIS A 55 2.80 -3.29 2.83
N LEU A 56 2.96 -3.49 1.54
CA LEU A 56 3.28 -2.50 0.52
C LEU A 56 2.07 -2.29 -0.39
N THR A 57 1.91 -1.09 -0.90
CA THR A 57 0.88 -0.76 -1.90
C THR A 57 1.23 0.54 -2.61
N ASP A 58 0.65 0.75 -3.78
CA ASP A 58 0.75 2.02 -4.50
C ASP A 58 2.22 2.47 -4.67
N LEU A 59 3.09 1.58 -5.13
CA LEU A 59 4.50 1.87 -5.31
C LEU A 59 4.73 2.90 -6.41
N HIS A 60 3.96 2.82 -7.51
CA HIS A 60 4.10 3.69 -8.67
C HIS A 60 5.57 3.92 -9.05
N THR A 61 6.33 2.83 -9.06
CA THR A 61 7.78 2.92 -9.21
C THR A 61 8.19 3.30 -10.63
N LYS A 62 9.30 4.01 -10.69
CA LYS A 62 10.03 4.35 -11.92
C LYS A 62 11.48 3.85 -11.84
N GLY A 63 11.68 2.71 -11.15
CA GLY A 63 12.97 2.11 -10.90
C GLY A 63 13.55 2.40 -9.50
N LEU A 64 14.81 2.04 -9.29
CA LEU A 64 15.50 2.20 -8.00
C LEU A 64 15.91 3.65 -7.72
N GLY A 65 14.93 4.51 -7.44
CA GLY A 65 15.14 5.86 -6.96
C GLY A 65 15.57 5.94 -5.49
N PHE A 66 15.58 7.15 -4.94
CA PHE A 66 15.91 7.38 -3.51
C PHE A 66 14.88 6.71 -2.59
N ARG A 67 13.60 6.87 -2.89
CA ARG A 67 12.49 6.31 -2.11
C ARG A 67 12.51 4.78 -2.11
N GLU A 68 12.72 4.15 -3.27
CA GLU A 68 12.77 2.70 -3.40
C GLU A 68 13.98 2.11 -2.65
N ARG A 69 15.16 2.73 -2.75
CA ARG A 69 16.35 2.33 -1.97
C ARG A 69 16.10 2.45 -0.48
N ARG A 70 15.41 3.52 -0.04
CA ARG A 70 15.02 3.69 1.36
C ARG A 70 14.04 2.62 1.81
N LEU A 71 13.04 2.29 1.00
CA LEU A 71 12.10 1.20 1.25
C LEU A 71 12.84 -0.14 1.44
N LEU A 72 13.73 -0.50 0.52
CA LEU A 72 14.53 -1.72 0.61
C LEU A 72 15.42 -1.76 1.85
N GLN A 73 16.00 -0.62 2.25
CA GLN A 73 16.75 -0.52 3.50
C GLN A 73 15.86 -0.78 4.72
N LEU A 74 14.66 -0.20 4.76
CA LEU A 74 13.71 -0.41 5.85
C LEU A 74 13.25 -1.87 5.92
N LEU A 75 12.93 -2.50 4.80
CA LEU A 75 12.57 -3.92 4.75
C LEU A 75 13.68 -4.82 5.27
N ARG A 76 14.95 -4.52 4.95
CA ARG A 76 16.12 -5.24 5.49
C ARG A 76 16.26 -5.07 7.00
N GLN A 77 15.89 -3.92 7.55
CA GLN A 77 15.90 -3.65 8.99
C GLN A 77 14.74 -4.37 9.70
N GLU A 78 13.54 -4.32 9.11
CA GLU A 78 12.34 -4.92 9.67
C GLU A 78 12.35 -6.46 9.61
N LYS A 79 12.99 -7.05 8.59
CA LYS A 79 13.08 -8.51 8.39
C LYS A 79 11.70 -9.17 8.45
N PRO A 80 10.76 -8.82 7.56
CA PRO A 80 9.46 -9.44 7.54
C PRO A 80 9.55 -10.91 7.13
N ASP A 81 8.65 -11.75 7.65
CA ASP A 81 8.49 -13.13 7.22
C ASP A 81 7.79 -13.22 5.87
N LEU A 82 6.91 -12.27 5.59
CA LEU A 82 6.05 -12.20 4.42
C LEU A 82 5.98 -10.76 3.90
N ILE A 83 6.08 -10.58 2.60
CA ILE A 83 5.79 -9.30 1.93
C ILE A 83 4.53 -9.45 1.10
N VAL A 84 3.57 -8.54 1.27
CA VAL A 84 2.37 -8.46 0.43
C VAL A 84 2.29 -7.10 -0.24
N ILE A 85 1.90 -7.10 -1.51
CA ILE A 85 1.77 -5.89 -2.34
C ILE A 85 0.34 -5.83 -2.86
N THR A 86 -0.41 -4.84 -2.41
CA THR A 86 -1.83 -4.70 -2.78
C THR A 86 -2.05 -3.77 -3.97
N GLY A 87 -1.25 -3.96 -5.03
CA GLY A 87 -1.45 -3.34 -6.34
C GLY A 87 -0.81 -1.96 -6.52
N ASP A 88 -1.00 -1.43 -7.71
CA ASP A 88 -0.49 -0.13 -8.19
C ASP A 88 1.02 0.01 -8.04
N THR A 89 1.74 -1.00 -8.53
CA THR A 89 3.21 -1.00 -8.56
C THR A 89 3.76 -0.12 -9.67
N ILE A 90 3.00 0.01 -10.78
CA ILE A 90 3.34 0.79 -11.99
C ILE A 90 2.44 2.01 -12.14
N SER A 91 2.80 2.90 -13.07
CA SER A 91 1.98 4.04 -13.54
C SER A 91 1.81 4.07 -15.07
N SER A 92 2.45 3.16 -15.80
CA SER A 92 2.35 3.03 -17.26
C SER A 92 2.94 1.69 -17.71
N THR A 93 2.66 1.27 -18.95
CA THR A 93 3.29 0.07 -19.53
C THR A 93 4.80 0.17 -19.65
N ALA A 94 5.36 1.37 -19.76
CA ALA A 94 6.79 1.60 -19.82
C ALA A 94 7.51 1.31 -18.49
N ASN A 95 6.77 1.14 -17.38
CA ASN A 95 7.38 0.96 -16.06
C ASN A 95 7.62 -0.52 -15.67
N TYR A 96 7.27 -1.49 -16.50
CA TYR A 96 7.47 -2.90 -16.15
C TYR A 96 8.96 -3.30 -16.06
N GLU A 97 9.83 -2.72 -16.86
CA GLU A 97 11.28 -2.93 -16.71
C GLU A 97 11.80 -2.35 -15.39
N GLU A 98 11.44 -1.10 -15.10
CA GLU A 98 11.82 -0.42 -13.86
C GLU A 98 11.22 -1.10 -12.62
N GLU A 99 9.98 -1.58 -12.72
CA GLU A 99 9.34 -2.38 -11.68
C GLU A 99 10.12 -3.66 -11.40
N SER A 100 10.53 -4.38 -12.45
CA SER A 100 11.27 -5.64 -12.32
C SER A 100 12.55 -5.48 -11.49
N VAL A 101 13.25 -4.35 -11.63
CA VAL A 101 14.46 -4.06 -10.85
C VAL A 101 14.14 -3.90 -9.37
N VAL A 102 13.00 -3.32 -9.04
CA VAL A 102 12.56 -3.18 -7.63
C VAL A 102 12.08 -4.52 -7.06
N LEU A 103 11.25 -5.25 -7.82
CA LEU A 103 10.69 -6.53 -7.38
C LEU A 103 11.76 -7.57 -7.05
N ARG A 104 12.81 -7.65 -7.87
CA ARG A 104 13.95 -8.58 -7.66
C ARG A 104 14.71 -8.33 -6.36
N GLU A 105 14.64 -7.13 -5.80
CA GLU A 105 15.28 -6.78 -4.54
C GLU A 105 14.39 -7.10 -3.31
N LEU A 106 13.12 -7.45 -3.53
CA LEU A 106 12.20 -7.80 -2.44
C LEU A 106 12.35 -9.27 -2.08
N HIS A 107 12.65 -9.55 -0.82
CA HIS A 107 12.82 -10.91 -0.32
C HIS A 107 12.21 -11.08 1.06
N ALA A 108 11.47 -12.18 1.25
CA ALA A 108 10.97 -12.62 2.54
C ALA A 108 10.91 -14.16 2.59
N PRO A 109 11.10 -14.80 3.76
CA PRO A 109 11.11 -16.28 3.89
C PRO A 109 9.85 -16.96 3.35
N LEU A 110 8.67 -16.34 3.50
CA LEU A 110 7.39 -16.84 2.99
C LEU A 110 6.99 -16.20 1.65
N GLY A 111 7.94 -15.57 0.98
CA GLY A 111 7.77 -15.00 -0.36
C GLY A 111 7.23 -13.58 -0.39
N VAL A 112 7.16 -13.07 -1.61
CA VAL A 112 6.56 -11.78 -1.98
C VAL A 112 5.31 -12.09 -2.79
N TRP A 113 4.18 -11.51 -2.38
CA TRP A 113 2.87 -11.79 -2.95
C TRP A 113 2.22 -10.50 -3.44
N LEU A 114 1.62 -10.54 -4.62
CA LEU A 114 1.09 -9.35 -5.29
C LEU A 114 -0.31 -9.61 -5.85
N VAL A 115 -1.18 -8.61 -5.73
CA VAL A 115 -2.46 -8.52 -6.42
C VAL A 115 -2.48 -7.30 -7.33
N ARG A 116 -3.35 -7.31 -8.34
CA ARG A 116 -3.51 -6.14 -9.22
C ARG A 116 -4.15 -4.96 -8.50
N GLY A 117 -3.67 -3.76 -8.83
CA GLY A 117 -4.40 -2.52 -8.66
C GLY A 117 -5.08 -2.06 -9.96
N ASN A 118 -5.62 -0.86 -9.94
CA ASN A 118 -6.30 -0.30 -11.11
C ASN A 118 -5.31 0.10 -12.22
N TRP A 119 -4.05 0.37 -11.89
CA TRP A 119 -3.03 0.68 -12.89
C TRP A 119 -2.59 -0.56 -13.66
N GLU A 120 -2.40 -1.72 -13.01
CA GLU A 120 -2.15 -2.99 -13.69
C GLU A 120 -3.35 -3.41 -14.56
N ASN A 121 -4.59 -3.15 -14.14
CA ASN A 121 -5.77 -3.38 -14.95
C ASN A 121 -5.82 -2.46 -16.18
N ARG A 122 -5.41 -1.20 -16.03
CA ARG A 122 -5.36 -0.22 -17.13
C ARG A 122 -4.23 -0.51 -18.11
N TYR A 123 -3.10 -0.97 -17.64
CA TYR A 123 -1.87 -1.21 -18.40
C TYR A 123 -1.49 -2.68 -18.33
N THR A 124 -2.42 -3.56 -18.67
CA THR A 124 -2.24 -5.01 -18.60
C THR A 124 -1.03 -5.48 -19.42
N LEU A 125 -0.14 -6.24 -18.77
CA LEU A 125 0.99 -6.90 -19.43
C LEU A 125 0.59 -8.27 -19.94
N ARG A 126 0.88 -8.55 -21.21
CA ARG A 126 0.72 -9.91 -21.74
C ARG A 126 1.73 -10.84 -21.09
N GLY A 127 1.26 -11.95 -20.50
CA GLY A 127 2.13 -12.88 -19.77
C GLY A 127 2.56 -12.35 -18.38
N GLU A 128 1.75 -11.54 -17.74
CA GLU A 128 2.09 -10.94 -16.44
C GLU A 128 2.37 -11.97 -15.34
N SER A 129 1.68 -13.10 -15.33
CA SER A 129 1.95 -14.17 -14.35
C SER A 129 3.37 -14.71 -14.47
N GLU A 130 3.86 -14.86 -15.70
CA GLU A 130 5.24 -15.25 -16.00
C GLU A 130 6.22 -14.14 -15.64
N PHE A 131 5.85 -12.90 -15.92
CA PHE A 131 6.66 -11.72 -15.54
C PHE A 131 6.86 -11.65 -14.03
N TYR A 132 5.79 -11.69 -13.22
CA TYR A 132 5.91 -11.64 -11.77
C TYR A 132 6.67 -12.85 -11.22
N ARG A 133 6.41 -14.05 -11.72
CA ARG A 133 7.15 -15.25 -11.33
C ARG A 133 8.64 -15.17 -11.64
N ALA A 134 9.01 -14.64 -12.81
CA ALA A 134 10.41 -14.45 -13.19
C ALA A 134 11.13 -13.40 -12.32
N ASN A 135 10.37 -12.53 -11.65
CA ASN A 135 10.88 -11.54 -10.71
C ASN A 135 10.75 -11.98 -9.23
N GLY A 136 10.46 -13.26 -8.96
CA GLY A 136 10.39 -13.82 -7.62
C GLY A 136 9.10 -13.49 -6.86
N VAL A 137 8.03 -13.09 -7.56
CA VAL A 137 6.77 -12.67 -6.96
C VAL A 137 5.65 -13.66 -7.27
N HIS A 138 4.89 -14.05 -6.25
CA HIS A 138 3.68 -14.83 -6.37
C HIS A 138 2.50 -13.92 -6.71
N PHE A 139 1.97 -14.07 -7.91
CA PHE A 139 0.88 -13.24 -8.39
C PHE A 139 -0.49 -13.91 -8.15
N LEU A 140 -1.36 -13.23 -7.40
CA LEU A 140 -2.70 -13.72 -7.02
C LEU A 140 -3.81 -12.95 -7.76
N ALA A 141 -4.05 -13.32 -9.02
CA ALA A 141 -5.15 -12.77 -9.81
C ALA A 141 -6.43 -13.60 -9.61
N ASN A 142 -7.32 -13.22 -8.72
CA ASN A 142 -8.52 -13.96 -8.31
C ASN A 142 -8.21 -15.41 -7.92
N ARG A 143 -7.18 -15.58 -7.10
CA ARG A 143 -6.68 -16.88 -6.63
C ARG A 143 -6.34 -16.82 -5.15
N SER A 144 -6.27 -18.00 -4.55
CA SER A 144 -5.75 -18.18 -3.20
C SER A 144 -4.59 -19.17 -3.19
N ALA A 145 -3.71 -18.99 -2.21
CA ALA A 145 -2.60 -19.88 -1.97
C ALA A 145 -2.18 -19.86 -0.50
N ALA A 146 -1.58 -20.95 -0.02
CA ALA A 146 -0.98 -20.99 1.30
C ALA A 146 0.38 -20.29 1.30
N ALA A 147 0.55 -19.27 2.14
CA ALA A 147 1.87 -18.75 2.48
C ALA A 147 2.55 -19.62 3.55
N ARG A 148 1.75 -20.24 4.42
CA ARG A 148 2.12 -21.20 5.44
C ARG A 148 0.93 -22.15 5.65
N PRO A 149 1.07 -23.37 6.17
CA PRO A 149 -0.06 -24.32 6.30
C PRO A 149 -1.29 -23.77 7.02
N ASP A 150 -1.09 -22.90 8.00
CA ASP A 150 -2.13 -22.24 8.79
C ASP A 150 -2.53 -20.83 8.25
N ILE A 151 -1.85 -20.32 7.21
CA ILE A 151 -2.05 -18.96 6.65
C ILE A 151 -2.34 -19.02 5.17
N TRP A 152 -3.50 -18.59 4.77
CA TRP A 152 -3.89 -18.50 3.35
C TRP A 152 -4.06 -17.05 2.92
N LEU A 153 -3.52 -16.74 1.76
CA LEU A 153 -3.68 -15.46 1.08
C LEU A 153 -4.75 -15.62 -0.01
N ILE A 154 -5.65 -14.67 -0.09
CA ILE A 154 -6.72 -14.62 -1.08
C ILE A 154 -6.57 -13.32 -1.84
N GLY A 155 -6.08 -13.39 -3.08
CA GLY A 155 -5.90 -12.21 -3.93
C GLY A 155 -7.09 -11.99 -4.84
N THR A 156 -7.57 -10.74 -4.92
CA THR A 156 -8.56 -10.33 -5.91
C THR A 156 -7.93 -9.35 -6.89
N ASN A 157 -8.37 -9.42 -8.15
CA ASN A 157 -8.10 -8.31 -9.06
C ASN A 157 -8.85 -7.07 -8.55
N ASP A 158 -8.30 -5.88 -8.85
CA ASP A 158 -9.01 -4.63 -8.56
C ASP A 158 -10.26 -4.54 -9.43
N SER A 159 -11.33 -5.17 -8.95
CA SER A 159 -12.68 -4.97 -9.46
C SER A 159 -13.53 -4.59 -8.27
N ALA A 160 -14.25 -3.49 -8.39
CA ALA A 160 -15.18 -3.06 -7.34
C ALA A 160 -16.35 -4.05 -7.14
N ASN A 161 -16.38 -5.16 -7.88
CA ASN A 161 -17.49 -6.10 -7.93
C ASN A 161 -17.07 -7.53 -7.59
N TRP A 162 -17.89 -8.18 -6.80
CA TRP A 162 -17.81 -9.61 -6.53
C TRP A 162 -18.10 -10.41 -7.82
N SER A 163 -17.16 -11.21 -8.26
CA SER A 163 -17.27 -12.04 -9.45
C SER A 163 -17.28 -13.54 -9.12
N ALA A 164 -17.68 -14.37 -10.06
CA ALA A 164 -17.60 -15.83 -9.90
C ALA A 164 -16.14 -16.33 -9.71
N GLU A 165 -15.16 -15.61 -10.25
CA GLU A 165 -13.74 -15.93 -10.06
C GLU A 165 -13.28 -15.62 -8.65
N VAL A 166 -13.70 -14.47 -8.11
CA VAL A 166 -13.48 -14.09 -6.72
C VAL A 166 -14.12 -15.12 -5.79
N GLU A 167 -15.38 -15.49 -6.05
CA GLU A 167 -16.09 -16.52 -5.28
C GLU A 167 -15.30 -17.83 -5.22
N ARG A 168 -14.77 -18.32 -6.37
CA ARG A 168 -13.93 -19.52 -6.41
C ARG A 168 -12.63 -19.37 -5.61
N ALA A 169 -12.00 -18.19 -5.67
CA ALA A 169 -10.78 -17.93 -4.88
C ALA A 169 -11.04 -18.08 -3.38
N PHE A 170 -12.15 -17.56 -2.88
CA PHE A 170 -12.53 -17.70 -1.47
C PHE A 170 -12.96 -19.13 -1.11
N ALA A 171 -13.72 -19.80 -1.98
CA ALA A 171 -14.23 -21.14 -1.75
C ALA A 171 -13.13 -22.23 -1.70
N SER A 172 -11.97 -21.98 -2.28
CA SER A 172 -10.85 -22.92 -2.31
C SER A 172 -9.99 -22.92 -1.04
N VAL A 173 -10.26 -22.03 -0.09
CA VAL A 173 -9.47 -21.89 1.15
C VAL A 173 -10.00 -22.84 2.23
N PRO A 174 -9.14 -23.66 2.88
CA PRO A 174 -9.56 -24.53 3.97
C PRO A 174 -10.18 -23.76 5.15
N GLU A 175 -11.19 -24.36 5.79
CA GLU A 175 -11.93 -23.70 6.88
C GLU A 175 -11.08 -23.40 8.12
N ASN A 176 -10.15 -24.29 8.45
CA ASN A 176 -9.32 -24.21 9.66
C ASN A 176 -8.00 -23.44 9.42
N THR A 177 -8.03 -22.38 8.63
CA THR A 177 -6.84 -21.55 8.35
C THR A 177 -7.14 -20.09 8.60
N TYR A 178 -6.12 -19.31 8.96
CA TYR A 178 -6.23 -17.85 9.03
C TYR A 178 -6.19 -17.26 7.62
N ARG A 179 -7.20 -16.50 7.27
CA ARG A 179 -7.46 -16.01 5.91
C ARG A 179 -7.12 -14.54 5.80
N ILE A 180 -6.16 -14.23 4.95
CA ILE A 180 -5.76 -12.84 4.67
C ILE A 180 -6.19 -12.50 3.25
N ALA A 181 -7.16 -11.61 3.11
CA ALA A 181 -7.60 -11.10 1.83
C ALA A 181 -6.73 -9.91 1.40
N LEU A 182 -6.26 -9.96 0.16
CA LEU A 182 -5.48 -8.92 -0.49
C LEU A 182 -6.32 -8.34 -1.63
N PHE A 183 -6.65 -7.07 -1.54
CA PHE A 183 -7.33 -6.34 -2.61
C PHE A 183 -6.86 -4.89 -2.63
N HIS A 184 -6.93 -4.28 -3.80
CA HIS A 184 -6.43 -2.92 -3.95
C HIS A 184 -7.45 -1.89 -3.43
N SER A 185 -8.66 -1.89 -3.99
CA SER A 185 -9.72 -0.91 -3.65
C SER A 185 -10.42 -1.25 -2.34
N PRO A 186 -10.33 -0.42 -1.29
CA PRO A 186 -10.87 -0.76 0.03
C PRO A 186 -12.41 -0.79 0.09
N ALA A 187 -13.12 -0.19 -0.86
CA ALA A 187 -14.58 -0.30 -0.93
C ALA A 187 -15.07 -1.75 -1.08
N PHE A 188 -14.23 -2.66 -1.58
CA PHE A 188 -14.51 -4.09 -1.68
C PHE A 188 -14.79 -4.74 -0.31
N PHE A 189 -14.28 -4.17 0.77
CA PHE A 189 -14.52 -4.63 2.14
C PHE A 189 -16.01 -4.76 2.49
N SER A 190 -16.83 -3.82 2.02
CA SER A 190 -18.27 -3.83 2.27
C SER A 190 -18.99 -5.02 1.63
N GLN A 191 -18.42 -5.59 0.56
CA GLN A 191 -19.01 -6.71 -0.20
C GLN A 191 -18.50 -8.06 0.29
N SER A 192 -17.24 -8.13 0.74
CA SER A 192 -16.52 -9.38 0.98
C SER A 192 -16.33 -9.73 2.46
N ARG A 193 -16.85 -8.91 3.37
CA ARG A 193 -16.74 -9.11 4.83
C ARG A 193 -17.26 -10.47 5.29
N ALA A 194 -16.73 -10.97 6.40
CA ALA A 194 -17.03 -12.27 6.99
C ALA A 194 -16.53 -13.51 6.23
N ARG A 195 -15.73 -13.35 5.18
CA ARG A 195 -15.12 -14.47 4.45
C ARG A 195 -13.61 -14.62 4.68
N TYR A 196 -13.04 -13.72 5.48
CA TYR A 196 -11.62 -13.69 5.86
C TYR A 196 -11.48 -13.07 7.26
N ASP A 197 -10.33 -13.24 7.85
CA ASP A 197 -10.03 -12.74 9.20
C ASP A 197 -9.39 -11.35 9.14
N LEU A 198 -8.53 -11.14 8.15
CA LEU A 198 -7.82 -9.89 7.90
C LEU A 198 -7.91 -9.51 6.42
N ALA A 199 -8.06 -8.24 6.13
CA ALA A 199 -7.90 -7.67 4.80
C ALA A 199 -6.81 -6.60 4.79
N LEU A 200 -6.06 -6.52 3.68
CA LEU A 200 -5.07 -5.49 3.41
C LEU A 200 -5.41 -4.81 2.09
N ALA A 201 -5.44 -3.48 2.11
CA ALA A 201 -5.83 -2.66 0.96
C ALA A 201 -4.99 -1.38 0.84
N GLY A 202 -5.01 -0.79 -0.36
CA GLY A 202 -4.33 0.47 -0.68
C GLY A 202 -5.24 1.48 -1.37
N HIS A 203 -4.84 1.93 -2.56
CA HIS A 203 -5.61 2.75 -3.51
C HIS A 203 -5.90 4.19 -3.07
N SER A 204 -6.12 4.42 -1.80
CA SER A 204 -6.51 5.72 -1.26
C SER A 204 -5.36 6.73 -1.23
N HIS A 205 -4.10 6.25 -1.23
CA HIS A 205 -2.90 7.04 -0.92
C HIS A 205 -3.01 7.83 0.41
N GLY A 206 -3.98 7.48 1.27
CA GLY A 206 -4.35 8.29 2.44
C GLY A 206 -4.88 9.68 2.08
N GLY A 207 -5.18 9.92 0.78
CA GLY A 207 -5.53 11.20 0.19
C GLY A 207 -4.34 12.02 -0.29
N GLN A 208 -3.11 11.49 -0.19
CA GLN A 208 -1.84 12.04 -0.73
C GLN A 208 -1.53 13.51 -0.33
N VAL A 209 -2.49 14.43 -0.51
CA VAL A 209 -2.43 15.82 -0.06
C VAL A 209 -3.60 16.08 0.87
N ARG A 210 -3.29 16.44 2.12
CA ARG A 210 -4.28 16.65 3.18
C ARG A 210 -4.15 18.06 3.76
N ILE A 211 -5.28 18.68 4.01
CA ILE A 211 -5.30 19.93 4.80
C ILE A 211 -5.36 19.50 6.28
N PRO A 212 -4.41 19.95 7.12
CA PRO A 212 -4.46 19.71 8.55
C PRO A 212 -5.84 20.06 9.12
N PHE A 213 -6.39 19.16 9.95
CA PHE A 213 -7.72 19.24 10.57
C PHE A 213 -8.93 19.13 9.63
N TRP A 214 -8.73 19.21 8.31
CA TRP A 214 -9.82 19.09 7.32
C TRP A 214 -9.87 17.72 6.64
N GLY A 215 -8.72 17.17 6.31
CA GLY A 215 -8.61 15.84 5.67
C GLY A 215 -8.10 15.90 4.23
N PRO A 216 -8.33 14.82 3.44
CA PRO A 216 -7.83 14.71 2.08
C PRO A 216 -8.51 15.73 1.15
N LEU A 217 -7.73 16.31 0.21
CA LEU A 217 -8.28 17.19 -0.82
C LEU A 217 -9.05 16.41 -1.89
N TRP A 218 -8.60 15.20 -2.18
CA TRP A 218 -9.18 14.34 -3.20
C TRP A 218 -8.94 12.86 -2.87
N LEU A 219 -9.88 12.03 -3.26
CA LEU A 219 -9.80 10.57 -3.14
C LEU A 219 -10.23 9.93 -4.46
N PRO A 220 -9.58 8.84 -4.92
CA PRO A 220 -10.02 8.10 -6.09
C PRO A 220 -11.36 7.40 -5.83
N SER A 221 -12.06 7.06 -6.89
CA SER A 221 -13.24 6.18 -6.81
C SER A 221 -12.82 4.79 -6.32
N GLY A 222 -13.65 4.11 -5.52
CA GLY A 222 -13.30 2.79 -4.97
C GLY A 222 -12.70 2.84 -3.55
N VAL A 223 -12.48 4.02 -2.98
CA VAL A 223 -12.06 4.18 -1.58
C VAL A 223 -13.23 4.01 -0.61
N GLY A 224 -14.42 4.53 -0.95
CA GLY A 224 -15.55 4.57 -0.04
C GLY A 224 -15.21 5.37 1.23
N PRO A 225 -15.68 4.95 2.42
CA PRO A 225 -15.34 5.61 3.68
C PRO A 225 -13.96 5.21 4.24
N TYR A 226 -13.21 4.34 3.56
CA TYR A 226 -12.01 3.68 4.06
C TYR A 226 -10.74 4.37 3.58
N VAL A 227 -10.41 5.53 4.14
CA VAL A 227 -9.30 6.35 3.64
C VAL A 227 -7.92 5.80 4.06
N HIS A 228 -7.70 5.53 5.34
CA HIS A 228 -6.48 4.90 5.86
C HIS A 228 -6.69 4.41 7.29
N GLY A 229 -5.85 3.46 7.72
CA GLY A 229 -5.90 2.90 9.07
C GLY A 229 -6.80 1.67 9.18
N TRP A 230 -7.25 1.37 10.40
CA TRP A 230 -8.00 0.17 10.72
C TRP A 230 -9.50 0.38 10.60
N PHE A 231 -10.16 -0.61 9.99
CA PHE A 231 -11.62 -0.71 9.91
C PHE A 231 -12.05 -2.11 10.37
N SER A 232 -13.26 -2.22 10.91
CA SER A 232 -13.80 -3.50 11.39
C SER A 232 -15.28 -3.61 11.04
N SER A 233 -15.71 -4.80 10.65
CA SER A 233 -17.13 -5.12 10.42
C SER A 233 -17.36 -6.62 10.54
N GLY A 234 -18.35 -7.04 11.33
CA GLY A 234 -18.76 -8.45 11.43
C GLY A 234 -17.64 -9.40 11.90
N GLY A 235 -16.73 -8.95 12.76
CA GLY A 235 -15.59 -9.76 13.24
C GLY A 235 -14.35 -9.75 12.34
N THR A 236 -14.46 -9.25 11.10
CA THR A 236 -13.33 -9.07 10.20
C THR A 236 -12.66 -7.70 10.38
N ARG A 237 -11.36 -7.63 10.12
CA ARG A 237 -10.59 -6.38 10.16
C ARG A 237 -9.98 -6.08 8.80
N MET A 238 -9.90 -4.81 8.47
CA MET A 238 -9.17 -4.34 7.29
C MET A 238 -8.20 -3.25 7.68
N TYR A 239 -6.99 -3.31 7.13
CA TYR A 239 -6.04 -2.21 7.16
C TYR A 239 -5.92 -1.59 5.77
N VAL A 240 -6.07 -0.26 5.70
CA VAL A 240 -5.83 0.52 4.48
C VAL A 240 -4.57 1.34 4.66
N SER A 241 -3.54 1.03 3.88
CA SER A 241 -2.27 1.75 3.90
C SER A 241 -2.34 3.05 3.09
N ARG A 242 -1.50 4.02 3.49
CA ARG A 242 -1.31 5.28 2.74
C ARG A 242 -0.43 5.11 1.49
N GLY A 243 0.10 3.90 1.26
CA GLY A 243 0.95 3.61 0.11
C GLY A 243 2.33 4.28 0.14
N ILE A 244 3.21 3.83 -0.76
CA ILE A 244 4.60 4.27 -0.84
C ILE A 244 4.79 5.39 -1.86
N GLY A 245 4.20 5.23 -3.04
CA GLY A 245 4.38 6.14 -4.19
C GLY A 245 3.50 7.37 -4.18
N THR A 246 3.41 7.97 -5.32
CA THR A 246 2.52 9.09 -5.62
C THR A 246 1.83 8.84 -6.95
N THR A 247 0.56 9.21 -7.05
CA THR A 247 -0.20 9.17 -8.31
C THR A 247 -0.52 10.58 -8.78
N LEU A 248 -0.71 10.77 -10.09
CA LEU A 248 -1.01 12.02 -10.79
C LEU A 248 0.09 13.09 -10.61
N LEU A 249 0.31 13.57 -9.42
CA LEU A 249 1.34 14.57 -9.10
C LEU A 249 2.36 13.99 -8.11
N PRO A 250 3.67 14.29 -8.27
CA PRO A 250 4.71 13.80 -7.37
C PRO A 250 4.76 14.62 -6.07
N VAL A 251 3.63 14.69 -5.36
CA VAL A 251 3.49 15.50 -4.15
C VAL A 251 2.79 14.71 -3.05
N ARG A 252 3.28 14.82 -1.82
CA ARG A 252 2.57 14.44 -0.58
C ARG A 252 2.61 15.60 0.39
N PHE A 253 1.53 15.84 1.11
CA PHE A 253 1.46 16.87 2.12
C PHE A 253 0.58 16.44 3.28
N ALA A 254 1.12 16.46 4.49
CA ALA A 254 0.50 15.92 5.71
C ALA A 254 -0.01 14.47 5.54
N CYS A 255 0.71 13.67 4.71
CA CYS A 255 0.37 12.29 4.37
C CYS A 255 1.60 11.51 3.89
N ARG A 256 2.52 11.21 4.78
CA ARG A 256 3.77 10.48 4.47
C ARG A 256 3.49 9.13 3.83
N PRO A 257 4.38 8.67 2.93
CA PRO A 257 4.42 7.27 2.49
C PRO A 257 4.50 6.32 3.70
N GLU A 258 3.92 5.15 3.57
CA GLU A 258 3.82 4.21 4.69
C GLU A 258 4.29 2.80 4.31
N LEU A 259 5.21 2.27 5.12
CA LEU A 259 5.51 0.85 5.21
C LEU A 259 4.80 0.31 6.46
N ALA A 260 3.71 -0.44 6.29
CA ALA A 260 2.99 -1.02 7.42
C ALA A 260 3.55 -2.41 7.76
N ILE A 261 3.97 -2.58 9.01
CA ILE A 261 4.41 -3.86 9.58
C ILE A 261 3.31 -4.39 10.49
N ILE A 262 2.71 -5.50 10.12
CA ILE A 262 1.62 -6.13 10.86
C ILE A 262 2.11 -7.48 11.38
N THR A 263 2.14 -7.62 12.70
CA THR A 263 2.55 -8.88 13.34
C THR A 263 1.33 -9.60 13.86
N LEU A 264 1.06 -10.79 13.34
CA LEU A 264 0.10 -11.71 13.91
C LEU A 264 0.77 -12.46 15.06
N GLN A 265 0.16 -12.43 16.23
CA GLN A 265 0.61 -13.15 17.42
C GLN A 265 -0.34 -14.32 17.70
N PRO A 266 0.16 -15.51 18.02
CA PRO A 266 -0.70 -16.59 18.50
C PRO A 266 -1.59 -16.12 19.66
N MET A 267 -2.86 -16.56 19.66
CA MET A 267 -3.71 -16.35 20.81
C MET A 267 -3.13 -17.13 22.00
N ALA A 268 -3.07 -16.47 23.17
CA ALA A 268 -2.74 -17.20 24.40
C ALA A 268 -3.81 -18.26 24.66
N ASN A 269 -3.39 -19.48 24.89
CA ASN A 269 -4.25 -20.57 25.28
C ASN A 269 -4.88 -20.31 26.65
#